data_65226fef9ffa7140d4cc3a7487249721
#
_entry.id   65226fef9ffa7140d4cc3a7487249721
#
_cell.length_a   1.000
_cell.length_b   1.000
_cell.length_c   1.000
_cell.angle_alpha   90.00
_cell.angle_beta   90.00
_cell.angle_gamma   90.00
#
_symmetry.space_group_name_H-M   'P 1'
#
loop_
_entity.id
_entity.type
_entity.pdbx_description
1 polymer ?
#
loop_
_entity_poly.entity_id
_entity_poly.type
_entity_poly.pdbx_seq_one_letter_code
_entity_poly.pdbx_strand_id
1 'polypeptide(L)'
;MYRTNTCGELRLSDAGREVTLAGWVQRTRKMGGMTFVDLRDRYGITQLVFNEAVDAALCEEANKLGREYCVQVTGTVSERESKNAKIPTGDIEILAKSLSVLSPSATPPFTIEDNTDGGDDIRMKYRYLDLRRAAVRKNLELRHRMTILIRNFLDARDFIEVETPILIGSTPEGARDFVVPSRMNPGEFYALPQSPQTLKQLLMVSGFDRYFQIAKCFRDEDLRADRQPEFTQIDCEMSFVDQEDVIELFEDMARHLFKEIRGVDLPKPLRQMTWEEAMRRYGSDKPDLRFGMEFVELKEVFKGKGTFSVFDEANYIGGICVPGCADYSRKQLNELTDFVKRPQIGAKGLVYIKYNADGTVKSSIDKFYSEEDLAAVKQAMGANDGDLVLIVSGDNANKTRTQLCSLRLEMGDRLGLKDKNKFECLWIIDFPLFEWSDEEQRLMATHHPFTMPNPDDIPLLEEHPEQVRAKAYDFVCNGIEVGGGSLRIHDSKLQEKMFGILGFTPERAMAQFGFLINAFKYGAPPHAGLAFGLDRFVSIMAGLDSIRDCIAFPKNNSGHDVMLDAPSTIDQKQLDELHLKVDLPK
;
A
#
# COMPACT_ATOMS: atom_id res chain seq x y z
N MET A 1 35.96 -4.54 -21.19
CA MET A 1 34.95 -4.00 -20.24
C MET A 1 34.69 -2.56 -20.63
N TYR A 2 33.43 -2.11 -20.67
CA TYR A 2 33.08 -0.75 -21.11
C TYR A 2 33.43 0.34 -20.09
N ARG A 3 33.67 0.01 -18.84
CA ARG A 3 34.05 0.96 -17.79
C ARG A 3 34.94 0.30 -16.75
N THR A 4 35.86 1.07 -16.19
CA THR A 4 36.68 0.67 -15.03
C THR A 4 36.06 1.07 -13.72
N ASN A 5 35.29 2.18 -13.72
CA ASN A 5 34.67 2.78 -12.56
C ASN A 5 33.25 3.23 -12.87
N THR A 6 32.42 3.41 -11.81
CA THR A 6 31.09 4.01 -11.91
C THR A 6 31.15 5.53 -11.79
N CYS A 7 30.08 6.22 -12.22
CA CYS A 7 29.98 7.68 -12.11
C CYS A 7 29.74 8.19 -10.68
N GLY A 8 29.66 7.30 -9.69
CA GLY A 8 29.39 7.68 -8.28
C GLY A 8 30.51 7.37 -7.31
N GLU A 9 31.52 6.59 -7.67
CA GLU A 9 32.49 6.05 -6.71
C GLU A 9 33.79 6.83 -6.56
N LEU A 10 34.20 7.61 -7.58
CA LEU A 10 35.48 8.32 -7.58
C LEU A 10 35.50 9.47 -6.56
N ARG A 11 36.66 9.65 -5.95
CA ARG A 11 36.92 10.67 -4.94
C ARG A 11 38.24 11.39 -5.21
N LEU A 12 38.55 12.41 -4.43
CA LEU A 12 39.82 13.17 -4.55
C LEU A 12 41.06 12.27 -4.37
N SER A 13 40.96 11.20 -3.61
CA SER A 13 42.01 10.19 -3.46
C SER A 13 42.38 9.46 -4.76
N ASP A 14 41.50 9.52 -5.76
CA ASP A 14 41.72 8.90 -7.09
C ASP A 14 42.39 9.85 -8.09
N ALA A 15 42.69 11.09 -7.68
CA ALA A 15 43.34 12.07 -8.54
C ALA A 15 44.65 11.54 -9.17
N GLY A 16 44.83 11.78 -10.47
CA GLY A 16 45.95 11.27 -11.28
C GLY A 16 45.72 9.90 -11.90
N ARG A 17 44.70 9.13 -11.51
CA ARG A 17 44.35 7.83 -12.11
C ARG A 17 43.69 8.03 -13.47
N GLU A 18 44.04 7.16 -14.41
CA GLU A 18 43.28 7.02 -15.65
C GLU A 18 42.11 6.08 -15.45
N VAL A 19 40.92 6.50 -15.85
CA VAL A 19 39.66 5.75 -15.69
C VAL A 19 38.84 5.80 -16.98
N THR A 20 38.02 4.78 -17.17
CA THR A 20 36.99 4.75 -18.22
C THR A 20 35.63 4.72 -17.56
N LEU A 21 34.79 5.70 -17.91
CA LEU A 21 33.38 5.80 -17.47
C LEU A 21 32.46 5.53 -18.64
N ALA A 22 31.28 4.97 -18.37
CA ALA A 22 30.21 4.84 -19.35
C ALA A 22 28.88 5.14 -18.70
N GLY A 23 28.01 5.89 -19.38
CA GLY A 23 26.73 6.33 -18.85
C GLY A 23 25.98 7.20 -19.85
N TRP A 24 25.00 7.93 -19.34
CA TRP A 24 24.14 8.83 -20.12
C TRP A 24 24.50 10.29 -19.85
N VAL A 25 24.58 11.08 -20.93
CA VAL A 25 24.79 12.52 -20.87
C VAL A 25 23.57 13.20 -20.27
N GLN A 26 23.69 13.69 -19.05
CA GLN A 26 22.61 14.42 -18.40
C GLN A 26 22.56 15.88 -18.88
N ARG A 27 23.73 16.52 -18.98
CA ARG A 27 23.84 17.93 -19.34
C ARG A 27 25.17 18.23 -20.00
N THR A 28 25.15 19.10 -21.01
CA THR A 28 26.34 19.66 -21.66
C THR A 28 26.35 21.17 -21.49
N ARG A 29 27.51 21.74 -21.16
CA ARG A 29 27.72 23.19 -20.97
C ARG A 29 29.00 23.60 -21.66
N LYS A 30 28.96 24.68 -22.45
CA LYS A 30 30.13 25.27 -23.14
C LYS A 30 30.52 26.53 -22.40
N MET A 31 31.78 26.69 -22.09
CA MET A 31 32.29 27.85 -21.38
C MET A 31 33.81 28.01 -21.62
N GLY A 32 34.23 29.14 -22.25
CA GLY A 32 35.62 29.57 -22.36
C GLY A 32 36.55 28.57 -23.03
N GLY A 33 36.14 27.96 -24.17
CA GLY A 33 36.97 26.95 -24.88
C GLY A 33 36.96 25.58 -24.22
N MET A 34 36.11 25.36 -23.24
CA MET A 34 35.89 24.08 -22.59
C MET A 34 34.43 23.60 -22.72
N THR A 35 34.26 22.30 -22.84
CA THR A 35 32.95 21.65 -22.78
C THR A 35 32.90 20.77 -21.55
N PHE A 36 31.92 21.04 -20.70
CA PHE A 36 31.62 20.27 -19.51
C PHE A 36 30.42 19.37 -19.77
N VAL A 37 30.58 18.07 -19.46
CA VAL A 37 29.49 17.09 -19.59
C VAL A 37 29.27 16.42 -18.25
N ASP A 38 28.04 16.49 -17.75
CA ASP A 38 27.63 15.72 -16.58
C ASP A 38 27.21 14.33 -17.08
N LEU A 39 28.04 13.31 -16.80
CA LEU A 39 27.78 11.91 -17.14
C LEU A 39 27.13 11.22 -15.96
N ARG A 40 25.99 10.57 -16.20
CA ARG A 40 25.20 9.88 -15.17
C ARG A 40 25.13 8.38 -15.45
N ASP A 41 25.25 7.59 -14.39
CA ASP A 41 24.87 6.19 -14.37
C ASP A 41 23.94 5.89 -13.18
N ARG A 42 23.74 4.61 -12.85
CA ARG A 42 22.95 4.21 -11.68
C ARG A 42 23.51 4.75 -10.35
N TYR A 43 24.83 4.88 -10.26
CA TYR A 43 25.54 5.13 -9.00
C TYR A 43 25.78 6.61 -8.73
N GLY A 44 25.72 7.46 -9.75
CA GLY A 44 25.90 8.89 -9.55
C GLY A 44 26.13 9.67 -10.84
N ILE A 45 26.72 10.85 -10.65
CA ILE A 45 27.04 11.80 -11.72
C ILE A 45 28.49 12.21 -11.56
N THR A 46 29.25 12.20 -12.66
CA THR A 46 30.63 12.71 -12.69
C THR A 46 30.77 13.73 -13.81
N GLN A 47 31.43 14.86 -13.55
CA GLN A 47 31.74 15.87 -14.54
C GLN A 47 32.90 15.42 -15.40
N LEU A 48 32.73 15.49 -16.72
CA LEU A 48 33.80 15.34 -17.73
C LEU A 48 34.16 16.70 -18.26
N VAL A 49 35.46 16.91 -18.56
CA VAL A 49 35.98 18.16 -19.11
C VAL A 49 36.70 17.87 -20.43
N PHE A 50 36.28 18.53 -21.47
CA PHE A 50 36.88 18.52 -22.79
C PHE A 50 37.45 19.92 -23.04
N ASN A 51 38.77 20.02 -23.29
CA ASN A 51 39.47 21.30 -23.44
C ASN A 51 39.95 21.47 -24.88
N GLU A 52 39.43 22.50 -25.55
CA GLU A 52 39.77 22.82 -26.95
C GLU A 52 41.26 23.10 -27.15
N ALA A 53 41.92 23.70 -26.15
CA ALA A 53 43.36 23.96 -26.20
C ALA A 53 44.24 22.70 -26.13
N VAL A 54 43.67 21.58 -25.61
CA VAL A 54 44.36 20.27 -25.51
C VAL A 54 44.02 19.40 -26.70
N ASP A 55 42.75 19.28 -27.05
CA ASP A 55 42.26 18.51 -28.20
C ASP A 55 40.97 19.14 -28.75
N ALA A 56 41.15 19.95 -29.80
CA ALA A 56 40.05 20.68 -30.43
C ALA A 56 39.02 19.73 -31.10
N ALA A 57 39.49 18.63 -31.69
CA ALA A 57 38.61 17.66 -32.36
C ALA A 57 37.73 16.93 -31.36
N LEU A 58 38.30 16.45 -30.26
CA LEU A 58 37.56 15.79 -29.18
C LEU A 58 36.58 16.75 -28.52
N CYS A 59 36.94 18.02 -28.33
CA CYS A 59 36.06 19.03 -27.80
C CYS A 59 34.89 19.31 -28.74
N GLU A 60 35.13 19.35 -30.06
CA GLU A 60 34.06 19.50 -31.07
C GLU A 60 33.10 18.31 -31.07
N GLU A 61 33.60 17.07 -30.93
CA GLU A 61 32.75 15.87 -30.75
C GLU A 61 31.88 15.96 -29.49
N ALA A 62 32.47 16.37 -28.36
CA ALA A 62 31.73 16.55 -27.11
C ALA A 62 30.64 17.64 -27.23
N ASN A 63 30.88 18.66 -28.07
CA ASN A 63 29.92 19.70 -28.37
C ASN A 63 28.66 19.23 -29.11
N LYS A 64 28.71 18.09 -29.78
CA LYS A 64 27.58 17.48 -30.52
C LYS A 64 26.75 16.55 -29.66
N LEU A 65 27.17 16.30 -28.40
CA LEU A 65 26.46 15.41 -27.49
C LEU A 65 25.11 16.00 -27.09
N GLY A 66 24.04 15.24 -27.36
CA GLY A 66 22.69 15.52 -26.89
C GLY A 66 22.43 14.92 -25.50
N ARG A 67 21.35 15.38 -24.86
CA ARG A 67 20.87 14.77 -23.61
C ARG A 67 20.55 13.29 -23.83
N GLU A 68 20.88 12.47 -22.84
CA GLU A 68 20.64 11.02 -22.79
C GLU A 68 21.42 10.22 -23.86
N TYR A 69 22.38 10.82 -24.56
CA TYR A 69 23.33 10.03 -25.35
C TYR A 69 24.07 9.07 -24.42
N CYS A 70 24.13 7.79 -24.78
CA CYS A 70 24.96 6.81 -24.09
C CYS A 70 26.38 6.88 -24.60
N VAL A 71 27.33 7.20 -23.73
CA VAL A 71 28.73 7.43 -24.12
C VAL A 71 29.70 6.68 -23.21
N GLN A 72 30.89 6.42 -23.75
CA GLN A 72 32.07 5.96 -23.02
C GLN A 72 33.15 7.03 -23.13
N VAL A 73 33.80 7.35 -22.01
CA VAL A 73 34.85 8.34 -21.94
C VAL A 73 36.02 7.80 -21.12
N THR A 74 37.23 7.86 -21.67
CA THR A 74 38.48 7.59 -20.94
C THR A 74 39.15 8.91 -20.64
N GLY A 75 39.65 9.08 -19.44
CA GLY A 75 40.34 10.29 -19.04
C GLY A 75 41.02 10.17 -17.67
N THR A 76 41.66 11.25 -17.25
CA THR A 76 42.39 11.32 -15.98
C THR A 76 41.54 12.02 -14.93
N VAL A 77 41.43 11.42 -13.74
CA VAL A 77 40.77 12.04 -12.59
C VAL A 77 41.57 13.26 -12.14
N SER A 78 40.93 14.41 -12.02
CA SER A 78 41.52 15.66 -11.55
C SER A 78 40.67 16.30 -10.47
N GLU A 79 41.29 17.10 -9.62
CA GLU A 79 40.53 17.93 -8.66
C GLU A 79 39.82 19.05 -9.41
N ARG A 80 38.56 19.31 -9.06
CA ARG A 80 37.76 20.41 -9.64
C ARG A 80 38.18 21.75 -9.05
N GLU A 81 38.32 22.75 -9.92
CA GLU A 81 38.50 24.14 -9.47
C GLU A 81 37.24 24.65 -8.72
N SER A 82 36.06 24.37 -9.27
CA SER A 82 34.78 24.75 -8.66
C SER A 82 34.07 23.50 -8.10
N LYS A 83 34.24 23.25 -6.80
CA LYS A 83 33.67 22.09 -6.12
C LYS A 83 32.15 22.15 -6.03
N ASN A 84 31.49 20.99 -6.13
CA ASN A 84 30.04 20.85 -6.01
C ASN A 84 29.66 19.91 -4.86
N ALA A 85 29.36 20.47 -3.71
CA ALA A 85 28.99 19.71 -2.52
C ALA A 85 27.65 18.94 -2.63
N LYS A 86 26.87 19.13 -3.71
CA LYS A 86 25.58 18.46 -3.91
C LYS A 86 25.69 17.03 -4.43
N ILE A 87 26.85 16.63 -4.92
CA ILE A 87 27.10 15.28 -5.44
C ILE A 87 28.35 14.68 -4.80
N PRO A 88 28.40 13.37 -4.55
CA PRO A 88 29.54 12.71 -3.89
C PRO A 88 30.87 12.83 -4.65
N THR A 89 30.82 12.97 -5.98
CA THR A 89 31.97 13.15 -6.87
C THR A 89 32.30 14.62 -7.16
N GLY A 90 31.69 15.53 -6.40
CA GLY A 90 31.76 16.96 -6.68
C GLY A 90 33.11 17.63 -6.47
N ASP A 91 34.07 16.93 -5.86
CA ASP A 91 35.44 17.40 -5.67
C ASP A 91 36.34 17.05 -6.86
N ILE A 92 35.89 16.18 -7.76
CA ILE A 92 36.68 15.69 -8.90
C ILE A 92 35.96 15.93 -10.23
N GLU A 93 36.76 15.92 -11.29
CA GLU A 93 36.32 15.89 -12.67
C GLU A 93 37.25 14.97 -13.48
N ILE A 94 36.80 14.55 -14.66
CA ILE A 94 37.60 13.73 -15.57
C ILE A 94 38.07 14.59 -16.72
N LEU A 95 39.39 14.76 -16.84
CA LEU A 95 40.02 15.36 -18.03
C LEU A 95 39.97 14.33 -19.14
N ALA A 96 39.06 14.49 -20.09
CA ALA A 96 38.77 13.51 -21.13
C ALA A 96 39.93 13.41 -22.14
N LYS A 97 40.27 12.17 -22.50
CA LYS A 97 41.29 11.82 -23.53
C LYS A 97 40.66 11.13 -24.74
N SER A 98 39.53 10.49 -24.55
CA SER A 98 38.76 9.87 -25.63
C SER A 98 37.27 9.87 -25.33
N LEU A 99 36.48 9.89 -26.39
CA LEU A 99 35.02 9.81 -26.36
C LEU A 99 34.53 8.82 -27.41
N SER A 100 33.60 7.96 -27.03
CA SER A 100 32.87 7.09 -27.95
C SER A 100 31.37 7.20 -27.69
N VAL A 101 30.60 7.55 -28.70
CA VAL A 101 29.16 7.51 -28.64
C VAL A 101 28.71 6.07 -28.87
N LEU A 102 28.23 5.42 -27.80
CA LEU A 102 27.75 4.04 -27.86
C LEU A 102 26.34 3.97 -28.47
N SER A 103 25.52 4.97 -28.19
CA SER A 103 24.17 5.10 -28.75
C SER A 103 23.70 6.55 -28.68
N PRO A 104 23.30 7.17 -29.78
CA PRO A 104 22.65 8.47 -29.76
C PRO A 104 21.23 8.37 -29.17
N SER A 105 20.69 9.49 -28.71
CA SER A 105 19.34 9.58 -28.19
C SER A 105 18.52 10.62 -28.93
N ALA A 106 17.25 10.32 -29.14
CA ALA A 106 16.28 11.37 -29.43
C ALA A 106 16.10 12.31 -28.22
N THR A 107 15.59 13.50 -28.43
CA THR A 107 15.26 14.40 -27.31
C THR A 107 14.23 13.75 -26.39
N PRO A 108 14.55 13.59 -25.09
CA PRO A 108 13.59 12.99 -24.16
C PRO A 108 12.30 13.81 -24.05
N PRO A 109 11.14 13.15 -23.88
CA PRO A 109 9.84 13.83 -23.79
C PRO A 109 9.65 14.62 -22.49
N PHE A 110 10.53 14.45 -21.51
CA PHE A 110 10.59 15.20 -20.26
C PHE A 110 12.03 15.22 -19.71
N THR A 111 12.28 16.10 -18.77
CA THR A 111 13.58 16.21 -18.09
C THR A 111 13.80 15.04 -17.14
N ILE A 112 14.90 14.27 -17.34
CA ILE A 112 15.25 13.11 -16.52
C ILE A 112 16.10 13.57 -15.32
N GLU A 113 15.46 14.31 -14.43
CA GLU A 113 15.99 14.82 -13.16
C GLU A 113 14.91 14.63 -12.07
N ASP A 114 15.29 14.71 -10.79
CA ASP A 114 14.33 14.49 -9.68
C ASP A 114 13.21 15.55 -9.71
N ASN A 115 13.54 16.80 -10.06
CA ASN A 115 12.56 17.84 -10.37
C ASN A 115 12.24 17.82 -11.87
N THR A 116 11.34 16.93 -12.28
CA THR A 116 10.94 16.76 -13.68
C THR A 116 9.75 17.65 -14.06
N ASP A 117 9.66 18.02 -15.34
CA ASP A 117 8.51 18.66 -15.98
C ASP A 117 7.50 17.66 -16.57
N GLY A 118 7.78 16.35 -16.45
CA GLY A 118 6.92 15.27 -16.94
C GLY A 118 5.71 15.02 -16.03
N GLY A 119 4.50 15.14 -16.57
CA GLY A 119 3.28 14.68 -15.91
C GLY A 119 3.20 13.15 -15.81
N ASP A 120 2.29 12.62 -14.99
CA ASP A 120 2.17 11.20 -14.71
C ASP A 120 1.97 10.35 -15.98
N ASP A 121 1.11 10.77 -16.90
CA ASP A 121 0.79 10.01 -18.11
C ASP A 121 2.02 9.83 -19.01
N ILE A 122 2.79 10.90 -19.21
CA ILE A 122 4.00 10.83 -20.05
C ILE A 122 5.11 10.04 -19.38
N ARG A 123 5.25 10.14 -18.04
CA ARG A 123 6.21 9.34 -17.28
C ARG A 123 5.86 7.86 -17.28
N MET A 124 4.57 7.50 -17.24
CA MET A 124 4.12 6.11 -17.37
C MET A 124 4.35 5.57 -18.78
N LYS A 125 4.07 6.36 -19.82
CA LYS A 125 4.33 5.96 -21.21
C LYS A 125 5.80 5.73 -21.50
N TYR A 126 6.68 6.55 -20.95
CA TYR A 126 8.13 6.44 -21.09
C TYR A 126 8.78 5.99 -19.78
N ARG A 127 8.18 5.00 -19.12
CA ARG A 127 8.59 4.55 -17.79
C ARG A 127 10.07 4.16 -17.70
N TYR A 128 10.63 3.59 -18.76
CA TYR A 128 12.06 3.28 -18.85
C TYR A 128 12.98 4.51 -18.78
N LEU A 129 12.49 5.71 -19.13
CA LEU A 129 13.19 6.96 -18.90
C LEU A 129 12.96 7.50 -17.47
N ASP A 130 11.75 7.40 -16.97
CA ASP A 130 11.41 7.82 -15.60
C ASP A 130 12.20 7.01 -14.55
N LEU A 131 12.45 5.72 -14.82
CA LEU A 131 13.27 4.84 -13.98
C LEU A 131 14.76 5.25 -13.92
N ARG A 132 15.25 6.11 -14.82
CA ARG A 132 16.59 6.71 -14.72
C ARG A 132 16.68 7.78 -13.64
N ARG A 133 15.56 8.35 -13.18
CA ARG A 133 15.53 9.36 -12.12
C ARG A 133 15.83 8.70 -10.76
N ALA A 134 16.68 9.37 -9.97
CA ALA A 134 17.09 8.83 -8.67
C ALA A 134 15.91 8.70 -7.71
N ALA A 135 14.94 9.64 -7.73
CA ALA A 135 13.75 9.60 -6.90
C ALA A 135 12.91 8.32 -7.08
N VAL A 136 12.76 7.84 -8.33
CA VAL A 136 12.00 6.60 -8.62
C VAL A 136 12.86 5.35 -8.36
N ARG A 137 14.12 5.38 -8.80
CA ARG A 137 15.03 4.24 -8.65
C ARG A 137 15.26 3.86 -7.18
N LYS A 138 15.42 4.84 -6.29
CA LYS A 138 15.59 4.61 -4.83
C LYS A 138 14.48 3.75 -4.24
N ASN A 139 13.24 3.90 -4.72
CA ASN A 139 12.12 3.11 -4.23
C ASN A 139 12.24 1.64 -4.62
N LEU A 140 12.75 1.35 -5.84
CA LEU A 140 13.00 -0.01 -6.28
C LEU A 140 14.23 -0.62 -5.58
N GLU A 141 15.26 0.17 -5.31
CA GLU A 141 16.41 -0.24 -4.51
C GLU A 141 16.01 -0.56 -3.08
N LEU A 142 15.11 0.25 -2.48
CA LEU A 142 14.53 -0.01 -1.18
C LEU A 142 13.72 -1.31 -1.20
N ARG A 143 12.85 -1.50 -2.19
CA ARG A 143 12.09 -2.74 -2.39
C ARG A 143 13.00 -3.96 -2.45
N HIS A 144 14.07 -3.89 -3.23
CA HIS A 144 15.07 -4.95 -3.32
C HIS A 144 15.70 -5.25 -1.96
N ARG A 145 16.18 -4.22 -1.26
CA ARG A 145 16.80 -4.37 0.07
C ARG A 145 15.83 -4.98 1.09
N MET A 146 14.58 -4.52 1.12
CA MET A 146 13.55 -5.09 1.99
C MET A 146 13.33 -6.57 1.70
N THR A 147 13.21 -6.94 0.42
CA THR A 147 13.01 -8.33 0.01
C THR A 147 14.16 -9.24 0.48
N ILE A 148 15.41 -8.78 0.36
CA ILE A 148 16.58 -9.55 0.85
C ILE A 148 16.56 -9.68 2.38
N LEU A 149 16.24 -8.60 3.11
CA LEU A 149 16.14 -8.64 4.57
C LEU A 149 15.06 -9.63 5.04
N ILE A 150 13.90 -9.63 4.37
CA ILE A 150 12.79 -10.54 4.66
C ILE A 150 13.21 -12.00 4.43
N ARG A 151 13.83 -12.31 3.28
CA ARG A 151 14.32 -13.65 3.01
C ARG A 151 15.31 -14.13 4.06
N ASN A 152 16.28 -13.31 4.40
CA ASN A 152 17.29 -13.64 5.42
C ASN A 152 16.65 -13.83 6.80
N PHE A 153 15.64 -13.01 7.15
CA PHE A 153 14.93 -13.12 8.43
C PHE A 153 14.14 -14.43 8.53
N LEU A 154 13.45 -14.82 7.46
CA LEU A 154 12.63 -16.03 7.41
C LEU A 154 13.49 -17.30 7.30
N ASP A 155 14.53 -17.28 6.44
CA ASP A 155 15.50 -18.39 6.31
C ASP A 155 16.17 -18.72 7.66
N ALA A 156 16.61 -17.69 8.40
CA ALA A 156 17.18 -17.85 9.74
C ALA A 156 16.20 -18.43 10.79
N ARG A 157 14.95 -18.63 10.44
CA ARG A 157 13.86 -19.21 11.27
C ARG A 157 13.25 -20.47 10.67
N ASP A 158 14.00 -21.13 9.82
CA ASP A 158 13.65 -22.42 9.19
C ASP A 158 12.43 -22.34 8.24
N PHE A 159 12.13 -21.16 7.67
CA PHE A 159 11.14 -21.06 6.61
C PHE A 159 11.74 -21.48 5.27
N ILE A 160 10.99 -22.26 4.50
CA ILE A 160 11.36 -22.71 3.16
C ILE A 160 10.61 -21.85 2.13
N GLU A 161 11.33 -21.19 1.21
CA GLU A 161 10.72 -20.50 0.09
C GLU A 161 10.27 -21.52 -0.97
N VAL A 162 8.96 -21.59 -1.22
CA VAL A 162 8.37 -22.53 -2.19
C VAL A 162 7.51 -21.76 -3.18
N GLU A 163 7.83 -21.87 -4.46
CA GLU A 163 7.00 -21.29 -5.53
C GLU A 163 5.75 -22.15 -5.75
N THR A 164 4.62 -21.48 -5.86
CA THR A 164 3.34 -22.10 -6.21
C THR A 164 2.94 -21.73 -7.65
N PRO A 165 2.14 -22.56 -8.34
CA PRO A 165 1.74 -22.28 -9.71
C PRO A 165 0.92 -20.98 -9.82
N ILE A 166 1.10 -20.28 -10.94
CA ILE A 166 0.31 -19.09 -11.34
C ILE A 166 -0.91 -19.51 -12.18
N LEU A 167 -0.82 -20.58 -12.94
CA LEU A 167 -1.95 -21.14 -13.70
C LEU A 167 -2.67 -22.16 -12.81
N ILE A 168 -3.76 -21.76 -12.18
CA ILE A 168 -4.55 -22.59 -11.25
C ILE A 168 -6.01 -22.70 -11.70
N GLY A 169 -6.81 -23.48 -10.99
CA GLY A 169 -8.27 -23.43 -11.13
C GLY A 169 -8.84 -22.19 -10.43
N SER A 170 -9.99 -21.71 -10.86
CA SER A 170 -10.69 -20.60 -10.21
C SER A 170 -11.05 -20.96 -8.77
N THR A 171 -10.61 -20.11 -7.83
CA THR A 171 -10.90 -20.23 -6.40
C THR A 171 -11.39 -18.87 -5.91
N PRO A 172 -12.69 -18.65 -5.75
CA PRO A 172 -13.22 -17.35 -5.34
C PRO A 172 -12.79 -17.01 -3.90
N GLU A 173 -11.94 -15.99 -3.77
CA GLU A 173 -11.41 -15.47 -2.50
C GLU A 173 -11.89 -14.04 -2.21
N GLY A 174 -13.03 -13.63 -2.78
CA GLY A 174 -13.63 -12.30 -2.58
C GLY A 174 -13.50 -11.33 -3.75
N ALA A 175 -12.42 -11.39 -4.56
CA ALA A 175 -12.28 -10.63 -5.79
C ALA A 175 -12.70 -11.46 -7.02
N ARG A 176 -12.79 -10.81 -8.19
CA ARG A 176 -12.92 -11.52 -9.47
C ARG A 176 -11.56 -12.03 -9.92
N ASP A 177 -11.56 -13.20 -10.58
CA ASP A 177 -10.36 -13.80 -11.14
C ASP A 177 -10.05 -13.25 -12.54
N PHE A 178 -8.77 -13.06 -12.83
CA PHE A 178 -8.29 -13.01 -14.21
C PHE A 178 -8.22 -14.44 -14.75
N VAL A 179 -8.80 -14.69 -15.92
CA VAL A 179 -8.85 -16.01 -16.53
C VAL A 179 -8.02 -16.10 -17.79
N VAL A 180 -7.39 -17.25 -18.01
CA VAL A 180 -6.53 -17.55 -19.16
C VAL A 180 -7.07 -18.79 -19.88
N PRO A 181 -7.46 -18.71 -21.16
CA PRO A 181 -8.00 -19.87 -21.88
C PRO A 181 -6.95 -20.95 -22.13
N SER A 182 -7.35 -22.21 -22.06
CA SER A 182 -6.50 -23.37 -22.33
C SER A 182 -6.63 -23.80 -23.79
N ARG A 183 -5.55 -23.74 -24.58
CA ARG A 183 -5.55 -24.27 -25.94
C ARG A 183 -5.64 -25.80 -25.97
N MET A 184 -5.06 -26.46 -24.97
CA MET A 184 -5.03 -27.93 -24.91
C MET A 184 -6.36 -28.53 -24.46
N ASN A 185 -7.18 -27.76 -23.76
CA ASN A 185 -8.48 -28.18 -23.25
C ASN A 185 -9.55 -27.16 -23.71
N PRO A 186 -10.10 -27.30 -24.91
CA PRO A 186 -11.05 -26.32 -25.45
C PRO A 186 -12.25 -26.10 -24.52
N GLY A 187 -12.58 -24.84 -24.23
CA GLY A 187 -13.68 -24.47 -23.33
C GLY A 187 -13.29 -24.44 -21.84
N GLU A 188 -12.06 -24.82 -21.49
CA GLU A 188 -11.55 -24.72 -20.12
C GLU A 188 -10.58 -23.54 -19.96
N PHE A 189 -10.54 -23.01 -18.73
CA PHE A 189 -9.74 -21.83 -18.39
C PHE A 189 -8.89 -22.08 -17.14
N TYR A 190 -7.69 -21.58 -17.15
CA TYR A 190 -6.94 -21.31 -15.92
C TYR A 190 -7.39 -19.99 -15.33
N ALA A 191 -7.23 -19.84 -14.02
CA ALA A 191 -7.31 -18.56 -13.33
C ALA A 191 -5.92 -18.14 -12.82
N LEU A 192 -5.70 -16.84 -12.71
CA LEU A 192 -4.53 -16.30 -12.01
C LEU A 192 -4.84 -16.20 -10.52
N PRO A 193 -3.91 -16.58 -9.60
CA PRO A 193 -4.19 -16.66 -8.17
C PRO A 193 -4.42 -15.29 -7.54
N GLN A 194 -5.46 -15.16 -6.75
CA GLN A 194 -5.68 -13.99 -5.90
C GLN A 194 -4.70 -13.95 -4.72
N SER A 195 -4.32 -15.15 -4.24
CA SER A 195 -3.27 -15.44 -3.27
C SER A 195 -2.92 -16.93 -3.37
N PRO A 196 -1.79 -17.40 -2.80
CA PRO A 196 -1.49 -18.83 -2.72
C PRO A 196 -2.20 -19.55 -1.56
N GLN A 197 -3.34 -19.04 -1.07
CA GLN A 197 -4.01 -19.50 0.15
C GLN A 197 -4.24 -21.02 0.23
N THR A 198 -4.84 -21.62 -0.80
CA THR A 198 -5.14 -23.06 -0.78
C THR A 198 -3.87 -23.91 -0.91
N LEU A 199 -2.90 -23.44 -1.66
CA LEU A 199 -1.66 -24.15 -1.94
C LEU A 199 -0.72 -24.17 -0.72
N LYS A 200 -0.62 -23.04 0.02
CA LYS A 200 0.18 -23.01 1.24
C LYS A 200 -0.41 -23.90 2.34
N GLN A 201 -1.73 -24.03 2.43
CA GLN A 201 -2.37 -24.98 3.34
C GLN A 201 -2.03 -26.45 2.96
N LEU A 202 -1.97 -26.75 1.65
CA LEU A 202 -1.51 -28.06 1.18
C LEU A 202 -0.05 -28.33 1.54
N LEU A 203 0.82 -27.32 1.53
CA LEU A 203 2.21 -27.43 1.99
C LEU A 203 2.28 -27.77 3.48
N MET A 204 1.37 -27.23 4.31
CA MET A 204 1.28 -27.61 5.72
C MET A 204 0.87 -29.07 5.88
N VAL A 205 -0.14 -29.53 5.16
CA VAL A 205 -0.54 -30.95 5.10
C VAL A 205 0.62 -31.84 4.62
N SER A 206 1.48 -31.29 3.74
CA SER A 206 2.66 -32.00 3.20
C SER A 206 3.85 -32.01 4.17
N GLY A 207 3.75 -31.40 5.35
CA GLY A 207 4.77 -31.42 6.38
C GLY A 207 5.93 -30.42 6.19
N PHE A 208 5.69 -29.31 5.48
CA PHE A 208 6.71 -28.26 5.32
C PHE A 208 6.92 -27.42 6.57
N ASP A 209 6.03 -27.46 7.54
CA ASP A 209 6.03 -26.72 8.80
C ASP A 209 6.08 -25.21 8.69
N ARG A 210 7.03 -24.65 7.95
CA ARG A 210 7.20 -23.20 7.76
C ARG A 210 7.48 -22.90 6.30
N TYR A 211 6.53 -22.22 5.67
CA TYR A 211 6.57 -21.84 4.26
C TYR A 211 6.56 -20.33 4.11
N PHE A 212 7.27 -19.80 3.12
CA PHE A 212 7.03 -18.46 2.61
C PHE A 212 7.22 -18.40 1.09
N GLN A 213 6.70 -17.32 0.50
CA GLN A 213 6.89 -16.98 -0.91
C GLN A 213 6.77 -15.46 -1.10
N ILE A 214 7.63 -14.91 -1.95
CA ILE A 214 7.40 -13.57 -2.50
C ILE A 214 6.48 -13.72 -3.71
N ALA A 215 5.18 -13.77 -3.44
CA ALA A 215 4.15 -14.22 -4.38
C ALA A 215 3.60 -13.08 -5.24
N LYS A 216 3.44 -13.32 -6.55
CA LYS A 216 2.58 -12.50 -7.40
C LYS A 216 1.12 -12.89 -7.20
N CYS A 217 0.29 -11.87 -6.97
CA CYS A 217 -1.16 -11.99 -6.77
C CYS A 217 -1.90 -11.13 -7.77
N PHE A 218 -3.09 -11.56 -8.15
CA PHE A 218 -3.89 -10.95 -9.22
C PHE A 218 -5.33 -10.79 -8.75
N ARG A 219 -5.89 -9.57 -8.84
CA ARG A 219 -7.28 -9.30 -8.46
C ARG A 219 -7.90 -8.34 -9.44
N ASP A 220 -9.02 -8.73 -10.04
CA ASP A 220 -9.81 -7.85 -10.91
C ASP A 220 -10.80 -7.05 -10.07
N GLU A 221 -10.31 -5.95 -9.53
CA GLU A 221 -11.02 -5.02 -8.66
C GLU A 221 -10.88 -3.58 -9.15
N ASP A 222 -11.72 -2.70 -8.61
CA ASP A 222 -11.59 -1.26 -8.84
C ASP A 222 -10.25 -0.73 -8.34
N LEU A 223 -9.54 -0.03 -9.21
CA LEU A 223 -8.20 0.47 -8.93
C LEU A 223 -8.25 1.77 -8.12
N ARG A 224 -7.31 1.89 -7.18
CA ARG A 224 -7.08 3.05 -6.33
C ARG A 224 -5.58 3.33 -6.22
N ALA A 225 -5.20 4.40 -5.53
CA ALA A 225 -3.79 4.74 -5.32
C ALA A 225 -2.99 3.63 -4.60
N ASP A 226 -3.64 2.82 -3.78
CA ASP A 226 -3.11 1.71 -2.99
C ASP A 226 -3.45 0.32 -3.54
N ARG A 227 -4.01 0.23 -4.77
CA ARG A 227 -4.40 -1.04 -5.43
C ARG A 227 -3.90 -1.10 -6.85
N GLN A 228 -3.41 -2.29 -7.23
CA GLN A 228 -3.03 -2.66 -8.59
C GLN A 228 -3.65 -4.02 -8.92
N PRO A 229 -3.98 -4.30 -10.19
CA PRO A 229 -4.59 -5.58 -10.59
C PRO A 229 -3.62 -6.75 -10.43
N GLU A 230 -2.32 -6.47 -10.43
CA GLU A 230 -1.24 -7.37 -10.05
C GLU A 230 -0.36 -6.71 -9.00
N PHE A 231 -0.06 -7.42 -7.92
CA PHE A 231 0.72 -6.94 -6.80
C PHE A 231 1.56 -8.06 -6.20
N THR A 232 2.37 -7.75 -5.21
CA THR A 232 3.27 -8.73 -4.59
C THR A 232 2.96 -8.85 -3.10
N GLN A 233 2.85 -10.10 -2.63
CA GLN A 233 2.74 -10.43 -1.22
C GLN A 233 4.01 -11.12 -0.71
N ILE A 234 4.35 -10.89 0.55
CA ILE A 234 5.18 -11.77 1.37
C ILE A 234 4.19 -12.70 2.03
N ASP A 235 4.02 -13.89 1.46
CA ASP A 235 3.05 -14.86 1.91
C ASP A 235 3.73 -15.93 2.77
N CYS A 236 3.17 -16.21 3.96
CA CYS A 236 3.74 -17.13 4.91
C CYS A 236 2.66 -18.04 5.51
N GLU A 237 3.07 -19.27 5.89
CA GLU A 237 2.22 -20.22 6.61
C GLU A 237 3.08 -21.07 7.55
N MET A 238 2.53 -21.41 8.72
CA MET A 238 3.21 -22.21 9.75
C MET A 238 2.29 -23.29 10.32
N SER A 239 2.83 -24.46 10.62
CA SER A 239 2.13 -25.55 11.31
C SER A 239 2.41 -25.54 12.80
N PHE A 240 1.48 -26.12 13.58
CA PHE A 240 1.59 -26.31 15.03
C PHE A 240 1.77 -25.01 15.82
N VAL A 241 1.05 -23.98 15.42
CA VAL A 241 1.08 -22.62 16.00
C VAL A 241 -0.33 -22.13 16.32
N ASP A 242 -0.41 -21.18 17.22
CA ASP A 242 -1.61 -20.38 17.47
C ASP A 242 -1.41 -18.91 17.01
N GLN A 243 -2.37 -18.06 17.34
CA GLN A 243 -2.39 -16.66 16.92
C GLN A 243 -1.21 -15.86 17.49
N GLU A 244 -0.87 -16.10 18.75
CA GLU A 244 0.16 -15.38 19.47
C GLU A 244 1.55 -15.69 18.89
N ASP A 245 1.82 -16.95 18.49
CA ASP A 245 3.07 -17.36 17.83
C ASP A 245 3.27 -16.62 16.51
N VAL A 246 2.19 -16.48 15.72
CA VAL A 246 2.22 -15.75 14.44
C VAL A 246 2.45 -14.27 14.67
N ILE A 247 1.71 -13.68 15.59
CA ILE A 247 1.83 -12.25 15.93
C ILE A 247 3.26 -11.95 16.39
N GLU A 248 3.82 -12.74 17.32
CA GLU A 248 5.18 -12.51 17.84
C GLU A 248 6.24 -12.57 16.73
N LEU A 249 6.20 -13.60 15.88
CA LEU A 249 7.17 -13.78 14.81
C LEU A 249 7.14 -12.60 13.80
N PHE A 250 5.96 -12.22 13.35
CA PHE A 250 5.83 -11.19 12.32
C PHE A 250 5.94 -9.78 12.88
N GLU A 251 5.66 -9.58 14.16
CA GLU A 251 6.04 -8.37 14.89
C GLU A 251 7.56 -8.20 14.89
N ASP A 252 8.30 -9.26 15.22
CA ASP A 252 9.77 -9.22 15.20
C ASP A 252 10.32 -8.98 13.79
N MET A 253 9.69 -9.53 12.74
CA MET A 253 10.06 -9.22 11.35
C MET A 253 9.83 -7.74 11.03
N ALA A 254 8.66 -7.21 11.38
CA ALA A 254 8.36 -5.80 11.14
C ALA A 254 9.35 -4.88 11.89
N ARG A 255 9.61 -5.15 13.17
CA ARG A 255 10.58 -4.41 13.99
C ARG A 255 11.98 -4.45 13.38
N HIS A 256 12.42 -5.62 12.91
CA HIS A 256 13.71 -5.76 12.21
C HIS A 256 13.77 -4.87 10.95
N LEU A 257 12.73 -4.88 10.12
CA LEU A 257 12.67 -4.05 8.91
C LEU A 257 12.68 -2.55 9.22
N PHE A 258 11.88 -2.10 10.21
CA PHE A 258 11.88 -0.68 10.62
C PHE A 258 13.25 -0.25 11.14
N LYS A 259 13.92 -1.10 11.90
CA LYS A 259 15.26 -0.83 12.41
C LYS A 259 16.29 -0.71 11.28
N GLU A 260 16.36 -1.71 10.40
CA GLU A 260 17.35 -1.80 9.32
C GLU A 260 17.15 -0.76 8.21
N ILE A 261 15.91 -0.37 7.94
CA ILE A 261 15.57 0.53 6.83
C ILE A 261 15.44 1.99 7.30
N ARG A 262 14.75 2.21 8.44
CA ARG A 262 14.43 3.56 8.92
C ARG A 262 15.22 3.97 10.14
N GLY A 263 15.95 3.05 10.79
CA GLY A 263 16.62 3.30 12.06
C GLY A 263 15.64 3.51 13.22
N VAL A 264 14.38 3.05 13.08
CA VAL A 264 13.32 3.24 14.07
C VAL A 264 13.16 1.97 14.89
N ASP A 265 13.21 2.09 16.21
CA ASP A 265 12.91 1.01 17.15
C ASP A 265 11.42 1.07 17.50
N LEU A 266 10.63 0.11 16.96
CA LEU A 266 9.25 -0.05 17.37
C LEU A 266 9.16 -0.72 18.76
N PRO A 267 8.13 -0.41 19.56
CA PRO A 267 7.93 -1.06 20.87
C PRO A 267 7.75 -2.58 20.74
N LYS A 268 7.99 -3.31 21.83
CA LYS A 268 7.65 -4.73 21.96
C LYS A 268 7.04 -4.97 23.35
N PRO A 269 5.84 -5.56 23.43
CA PRO A 269 4.95 -5.89 22.32
C PRO A 269 4.34 -4.64 21.68
N LEU A 270 3.89 -4.77 20.44
CA LEU A 270 3.02 -3.78 19.80
C LEU A 270 1.63 -3.82 20.44
N ARG A 271 0.93 -2.70 20.35
CA ARG A 271 -0.44 -2.62 20.82
C ARG A 271 -1.33 -3.59 20.04
N GLN A 272 -2.16 -4.34 20.76
CA GLN A 272 -3.27 -5.08 20.20
C GLN A 272 -4.59 -4.35 20.51
N MET A 273 -5.50 -4.35 19.55
CA MET A 273 -6.83 -3.75 19.66
C MET A 273 -7.83 -4.69 18.99
N THR A 274 -8.97 -4.92 19.62
CA THR A 274 -10.04 -5.69 18.97
C THR A 274 -10.67 -4.88 17.84
N TRP A 275 -11.22 -5.58 16.84
CA TRP A 275 -11.97 -4.94 15.76
C TRP A 275 -13.12 -4.05 16.30
N GLU A 276 -13.83 -4.53 17.31
CA GLU A 276 -14.91 -3.77 17.94
C GLU A 276 -14.41 -2.47 18.58
N GLU A 277 -13.28 -2.53 19.31
CA GLU A 277 -12.65 -1.34 19.89
C GLU A 277 -12.20 -0.35 18.81
N ALA A 278 -11.57 -0.84 17.73
CA ALA A 278 -11.12 -0.03 16.61
C ALA A 278 -12.29 0.68 15.92
N MET A 279 -13.36 -0.05 15.64
CA MET A 279 -14.58 0.52 15.06
C MET A 279 -15.27 1.52 15.99
N ARG A 280 -15.33 1.22 17.29
CA ARG A 280 -15.94 2.12 18.27
C ARG A 280 -15.17 3.44 18.43
N ARG A 281 -13.83 3.38 18.50
CA ARG A 281 -12.97 4.55 18.78
C ARG A 281 -12.58 5.33 17.55
N TYR A 282 -12.48 4.68 16.39
CA TYR A 282 -11.90 5.27 15.18
C TYR A 282 -12.73 5.04 13.91
N GLY A 283 -13.73 4.17 13.95
CA GLY A 283 -14.60 3.85 12.81
C GLY A 283 -13.90 3.15 11.66
N SER A 284 -12.80 2.45 11.95
CA SER A 284 -11.98 1.74 10.97
C SER A 284 -11.26 0.58 11.62
N ASP A 285 -11.14 -0.53 10.90
CA ASP A 285 -10.30 -1.69 11.20
C ASP A 285 -8.80 -1.43 11.02
N LYS A 286 -8.43 -0.26 10.50
CA LYS A 286 -7.06 0.20 10.29
C LYS A 286 -6.89 1.66 10.75
N PRO A 287 -6.97 1.91 12.08
CA PRO A 287 -6.92 3.27 12.60
C PRO A 287 -5.53 3.90 12.44
N ASP A 288 -5.51 5.19 12.08
CA ASP A 288 -4.28 6.00 12.16
C ASP A 288 -4.12 6.54 13.59
N LEU A 289 -3.14 6.01 14.31
CA LEU A 289 -2.88 6.38 15.71
C LEU A 289 -1.84 7.50 15.88
N ARG A 290 -1.35 8.11 14.79
CA ARG A 290 -0.40 9.22 14.88
C ARG A 290 -0.96 10.46 15.56
N PHE A 291 -2.28 10.56 15.64
CA PHE A 291 -3.01 11.67 16.26
C PHE A 291 -4.27 11.19 16.99
N GLY A 292 -4.79 12.02 17.89
CA GLY A 292 -5.98 11.75 18.69
C GLY A 292 -7.30 11.87 17.93
N MET A 293 -8.24 12.65 18.46
CA MET A 293 -9.62 12.83 17.96
C MET A 293 -10.41 11.51 17.94
N GLU A 294 -10.33 10.75 19.04
CA GLU A 294 -11.14 9.54 19.22
C GLU A 294 -12.64 9.88 19.23
N PHE A 295 -13.45 8.93 18.82
CA PHE A 295 -14.90 9.12 18.81
C PHE A 295 -15.49 9.07 20.19
N VAL A 296 -16.44 9.95 20.42
CA VAL A 296 -17.33 9.91 21.59
C VAL A 296 -18.75 9.72 21.10
N GLU A 297 -19.43 8.71 21.63
CA GLU A 297 -20.84 8.49 21.37
C GLU A 297 -21.67 9.45 22.20
N LEU A 298 -22.57 10.20 21.57
CA LEU A 298 -23.31 11.30 22.17
C LEU A 298 -24.82 11.02 22.24
N LYS A 299 -25.32 9.85 21.84
CA LYS A 299 -26.74 9.54 21.81
C LYS A 299 -27.39 9.75 23.18
N GLU A 300 -26.81 9.20 24.25
CA GLU A 300 -27.33 9.35 25.60
C GLU A 300 -27.19 10.79 26.16
N VAL A 301 -26.21 11.57 25.65
CA VAL A 301 -26.03 12.98 26.04
C VAL A 301 -27.18 13.85 25.51
N PHE A 302 -27.67 13.55 24.30
CA PHE A 302 -28.79 14.29 23.69
C PHE A 302 -30.18 13.71 23.99
N LYS A 303 -30.25 12.50 24.51
CA LYS A 303 -31.53 11.79 24.77
C LYS A 303 -32.48 12.56 25.68
N GLY A 304 -33.68 12.81 25.18
CA GLY A 304 -34.73 13.54 25.93
C GLY A 304 -34.45 15.02 26.12
N LYS A 305 -33.48 15.58 25.37
CA LYS A 305 -33.10 16.99 25.40
C LYS A 305 -33.32 17.63 24.05
N GLY A 306 -33.72 18.90 24.05
CA GLY A 306 -33.90 19.67 22.83
C GLY A 306 -35.07 19.22 21.95
N THR A 307 -35.07 19.67 20.70
CA THR A 307 -36.13 19.42 19.69
C THR A 307 -35.58 19.17 18.31
N PHE A 308 -34.38 18.65 18.22
CA PHE A 308 -33.70 18.42 16.93
C PHE A 308 -34.00 17.01 16.42
N SER A 309 -35.05 16.88 15.59
CA SER A 309 -35.55 15.60 15.08
C SER A 309 -34.50 14.70 14.45
N VAL A 310 -33.46 15.28 13.80
CA VAL A 310 -32.35 14.50 13.21
C VAL A 310 -31.61 13.67 14.25
N PHE A 311 -31.46 14.16 15.47
CA PHE A 311 -30.82 13.43 16.56
C PHE A 311 -31.80 12.49 17.27
N ASP A 312 -33.07 12.86 17.36
CA ASP A 312 -34.09 12.02 17.97
C ASP A 312 -34.34 10.73 17.20
N GLU A 313 -34.30 10.82 15.86
CA GLU A 313 -34.46 9.69 14.92
C GLU A 313 -33.19 8.85 14.73
N ALA A 314 -32.00 9.39 15.03
CA ALA A 314 -30.74 8.69 14.79
C ALA A 314 -30.52 7.53 15.78
N ASN A 315 -30.07 6.39 15.27
CA ASN A 315 -29.64 5.27 16.11
C ASN A 315 -28.23 5.48 16.68
N TYR A 316 -27.41 6.28 16.00
CA TYR A 316 -26.05 6.60 16.43
C TYR A 316 -25.76 8.10 16.22
N ILE A 317 -25.17 8.73 17.23
CA ILE A 317 -24.67 10.09 17.20
C ILE A 317 -23.24 10.04 17.70
N GLY A 318 -22.27 10.37 16.85
CA GLY A 318 -20.86 10.34 17.19
C GLY A 318 -20.16 11.65 16.88
N GLY A 319 -19.22 12.04 17.73
CA GLY A 319 -18.46 13.26 17.58
C GLY A 319 -16.95 13.08 17.73
N ILE A 320 -16.20 14.03 17.18
CA ILE A 320 -14.77 14.24 17.43
C ILE A 320 -14.55 15.63 17.99
N CYS A 321 -13.59 15.74 18.92
CA CYS A 321 -13.09 17.02 19.41
C CYS A 321 -11.83 17.39 18.65
N VAL A 322 -11.83 18.57 18.02
CA VAL A 322 -10.70 19.10 17.25
C VAL A 322 -10.07 20.25 18.04
N PRO A 323 -8.91 20.01 18.67
CA PRO A 323 -8.29 21.01 19.54
C PRO A 323 -7.89 22.29 18.81
N GLY A 324 -8.15 23.44 19.42
CA GLY A 324 -7.71 24.75 18.94
C GLY A 324 -8.40 25.24 17.65
N CYS A 325 -9.50 24.67 17.23
CA CYS A 325 -10.19 24.99 15.97
C CYS A 325 -11.53 25.73 16.14
N ALA A 326 -11.82 26.31 17.31
CA ALA A 326 -13.05 27.08 17.51
C ALA A 326 -13.15 28.32 16.62
N ASP A 327 -12.04 28.85 16.11
CA ASP A 327 -11.95 30.00 15.21
C ASP A 327 -12.32 29.69 13.74
N TYR A 328 -12.57 28.41 13.38
CA TYR A 328 -12.94 28.03 12.02
C TYR A 328 -14.05 28.93 11.49
N SER A 329 -13.81 29.52 10.32
CA SER A 329 -14.74 30.38 9.63
C SER A 329 -15.96 29.59 9.12
N ARG A 330 -17.06 30.29 8.85
CA ARG A 330 -18.24 29.69 8.22
C ARG A 330 -17.92 28.98 6.90
N LYS A 331 -16.96 29.52 6.13
CA LYS A 331 -16.52 28.91 4.88
C LYS A 331 -15.87 27.54 5.12
N GLN A 332 -14.95 27.45 6.07
CA GLN A 332 -14.28 26.19 6.42
C GLN A 332 -15.27 25.14 6.95
N LEU A 333 -16.25 25.55 7.76
CA LEU A 333 -17.30 24.66 8.26
C LEU A 333 -18.25 24.18 7.14
N ASN A 334 -18.55 25.03 6.17
CA ASN A 334 -19.32 24.64 4.99
C ASN A 334 -18.53 23.63 4.12
N GLU A 335 -17.23 23.86 3.91
CA GLU A 335 -16.35 22.94 3.19
C GLU A 335 -16.32 21.56 3.86
N LEU A 336 -16.29 21.48 5.20
CA LEU A 336 -16.37 20.20 5.92
C LEU A 336 -17.75 19.56 5.76
N THR A 337 -18.82 20.35 5.76
CA THR A 337 -20.17 19.85 5.52
C THR A 337 -20.31 19.27 4.11
N ASP A 338 -19.78 19.97 3.11
CA ASP A 338 -19.78 19.48 1.73
C ASP A 338 -18.90 18.22 1.59
N PHE A 339 -17.78 18.16 2.31
CA PHE A 339 -16.90 16.99 2.34
C PHE A 339 -17.65 15.74 2.82
N VAL A 340 -18.31 15.79 3.99
CA VAL A 340 -19.01 14.61 4.54
C VAL A 340 -20.23 14.20 3.72
N LYS A 341 -20.81 15.13 2.93
CA LYS A 341 -21.93 14.85 2.03
C LYS A 341 -21.54 14.23 0.70
N ARG A 342 -20.25 14.16 0.37
CA ARG A 342 -19.80 13.52 -0.87
C ARG A 342 -20.37 12.10 -0.98
N PRO A 343 -20.75 11.62 -2.18
CA PRO A 343 -21.37 10.31 -2.34
C PRO A 343 -20.53 9.15 -1.75
N GLN A 344 -19.22 9.28 -1.78
CA GLN A 344 -18.27 8.28 -1.26
C GLN A 344 -18.30 8.18 0.28
N ILE A 345 -18.72 9.26 0.97
CA ILE A 345 -18.85 9.31 2.43
C ILE A 345 -20.32 9.13 2.83
N GLY A 346 -21.20 9.89 2.22
CA GLY A 346 -22.65 9.72 2.27
C GLY A 346 -23.30 10.12 3.60
N ALA A 347 -22.70 11.04 4.38
CA ALA A 347 -23.35 11.58 5.56
C ALA A 347 -24.48 12.55 5.18
N LYS A 348 -25.56 12.56 5.94
CA LYS A 348 -26.72 13.46 5.70
C LYS A 348 -26.37 14.92 6.00
N GLY A 349 -25.43 15.17 6.92
CA GLY A 349 -25.03 16.50 7.34
C GLY A 349 -23.90 16.48 8.36
N LEU A 350 -23.49 17.65 8.80
CA LEU A 350 -22.48 17.87 9.83
C LEU A 350 -23.02 18.90 10.85
N VAL A 351 -22.99 18.54 12.11
CA VAL A 351 -23.24 19.47 13.22
C VAL A 351 -21.89 19.91 13.79
N TYR A 352 -21.76 21.20 14.11
CA TYR A 352 -20.59 21.73 14.78
C TYR A 352 -20.96 22.48 16.06
N ILE A 353 -20.09 22.44 17.06
CA ILE A 353 -20.14 23.23 18.29
C ILE A 353 -18.76 23.85 18.50
N LYS A 354 -18.71 25.17 18.60
CA LYS A 354 -17.51 25.95 18.86
C LYS A 354 -17.50 26.37 20.32
N TYR A 355 -16.52 25.96 21.07
CA TYR A 355 -16.26 26.45 22.43
C TYR A 355 -15.19 27.52 22.32
N ASN A 356 -15.61 28.79 22.17
CA ASN A 356 -14.68 29.89 21.91
C ASN A 356 -13.76 30.14 23.11
N ALA A 357 -12.58 30.71 22.86
CA ALA A 357 -11.58 31.02 23.89
C ALA A 357 -12.07 32.01 24.97
N ASP A 358 -13.10 32.80 24.66
CA ASP A 358 -13.74 33.75 25.58
C ASP A 358 -14.86 33.08 26.43
N GLY A 359 -15.02 31.77 26.35
CA GLY A 359 -16.03 30.99 27.05
C GLY A 359 -17.42 31.00 26.40
N THR A 360 -17.60 31.71 25.29
CA THR A 360 -18.90 31.69 24.58
C THR A 360 -19.01 30.41 23.74
N VAL A 361 -20.26 29.91 23.58
CA VAL A 361 -20.54 28.73 22.77
C VAL A 361 -21.34 29.14 21.53
N LYS A 362 -20.95 28.62 20.37
CA LYS A 362 -21.65 28.82 19.11
C LYS A 362 -21.82 27.50 18.37
N SER A 363 -23.05 27.20 17.97
CA SER A 363 -23.37 25.90 17.36
C SER A 363 -24.31 26.06 16.16
N SER A 364 -24.30 25.04 15.28
CA SER A 364 -25.31 24.91 14.22
C SER A 364 -26.67 24.45 14.75
N ILE A 365 -26.74 24.04 16.02
CA ILE A 365 -27.94 23.52 16.69
C ILE A 365 -28.34 24.32 17.95
N ASP A 366 -27.82 25.53 18.11
CA ASP A 366 -28.09 26.44 19.25
C ASP A 366 -29.59 26.78 19.46
N LYS A 367 -30.37 26.71 18.37
CA LYS A 367 -31.84 26.92 18.43
C LYS A 367 -32.61 25.77 19.05
N PHE A 368 -32.01 24.60 19.15
CA PHE A 368 -32.67 23.35 19.56
C PHE A 368 -32.23 22.88 20.94
N TYR A 369 -31.10 23.35 21.45
CA TYR A 369 -30.49 22.91 22.70
C TYR A 369 -30.12 24.10 23.57
N SER A 370 -30.26 23.94 24.89
CA SER A 370 -29.85 24.94 25.86
C SER A 370 -28.33 25.01 26.04
N GLU A 371 -27.84 26.08 26.66
CA GLU A 371 -26.43 26.22 27.03
C GLU A 371 -25.97 25.09 27.96
N GLU A 372 -26.84 24.63 28.87
CA GLU A 372 -26.57 23.49 29.76
C GLU A 372 -26.42 22.18 29.00
N ASP A 373 -27.23 21.95 27.96
CA ASP A 373 -27.09 20.78 27.09
C ASP A 373 -25.77 20.80 26.32
N LEU A 374 -25.39 21.95 25.76
CA LEU A 374 -24.11 22.12 25.06
C LEU A 374 -22.91 22.02 26.01
N ALA A 375 -23.06 22.44 27.28
CA ALA A 375 -22.02 22.23 28.30
C ALA A 375 -21.85 20.73 28.64
N ALA A 376 -22.97 19.96 28.69
CA ALA A 376 -22.90 18.52 28.87
C ALA A 376 -22.14 17.82 27.70
N VAL A 377 -22.35 18.29 26.48
CA VAL A 377 -21.56 17.81 25.30
C VAL A 377 -20.08 18.14 25.46
N LYS A 378 -19.73 19.37 25.91
CA LYS A 378 -18.36 19.78 26.22
C LYS A 378 -17.66 18.81 27.17
N GLN A 379 -18.34 18.48 28.26
CA GLN A 379 -17.83 17.55 29.26
C GLN A 379 -17.66 16.14 28.70
N ALA A 380 -18.66 15.62 27.98
CA ALA A 380 -18.62 14.29 27.38
C ALA A 380 -17.48 14.16 26.35
N MET A 381 -17.25 15.21 25.57
CA MET A 381 -16.20 15.28 24.56
C MET A 381 -14.80 15.57 25.13
N GLY A 382 -14.68 15.94 26.41
CA GLY A 382 -13.44 16.42 27.00
C GLY A 382 -12.90 17.70 26.33
N ALA A 383 -13.79 18.51 25.76
CA ALA A 383 -13.43 19.70 25.00
C ALA A 383 -13.08 20.87 25.94
N ASN A 384 -12.12 21.70 25.53
CA ASN A 384 -11.71 22.92 26.22
C ASN A 384 -12.19 24.15 25.48
N ASP A 385 -12.02 25.32 26.12
CA ASP A 385 -12.19 26.60 25.41
C ASP A 385 -11.13 26.71 24.32
N GLY A 386 -11.56 27.11 23.12
CA GLY A 386 -10.75 27.08 21.90
C GLY A 386 -10.98 25.86 21.00
N ASP A 387 -11.73 24.86 21.45
CA ASP A 387 -11.93 23.63 20.68
C ASP A 387 -13.21 23.65 19.81
N LEU A 388 -13.15 22.87 18.74
CA LEU A 388 -14.26 22.61 17.81
C LEU A 388 -14.73 21.17 17.95
N VAL A 389 -16.01 20.96 18.24
CA VAL A 389 -16.64 19.64 18.20
C VAL A 389 -17.40 19.48 16.89
N LEU A 390 -17.18 18.36 16.21
CA LEU A 390 -17.82 17.98 14.96
C LEU A 390 -18.60 16.67 15.17
N ILE A 391 -19.88 16.65 14.76
CA ILE A 391 -20.80 15.55 15.05
C ILE A 391 -21.46 15.08 13.76
N VAL A 392 -21.50 13.76 13.58
CA VAL A 392 -22.25 13.08 12.52
C VAL A 392 -23.24 12.12 13.16
N SER A 393 -24.45 11.99 12.59
CA SER A 393 -25.51 11.10 13.06
C SER A 393 -26.11 10.27 11.94
N GLY A 394 -26.64 9.11 12.26
CA GLY A 394 -27.26 8.22 11.27
C GLY A 394 -27.96 7.00 11.89
N ASP A 395 -28.63 6.22 11.04
CA ASP A 395 -29.45 5.09 11.43
C ASP A 395 -28.63 3.79 11.65
N ASN A 396 -27.48 3.68 10.97
CA ASN A 396 -26.56 2.55 11.09
C ASN A 396 -25.27 3.02 11.78
N ALA A 397 -24.96 2.45 12.95
CA ALA A 397 -23.82 2.84 13.76
C ALA A 397 -22.48 2.67 13.04
N ASN A 398 -22.24 1.51 12.41
CA ASN A 398 -20.96 1.25 11.73
C ASN A 398 -20.77 2.16 10.52
N LYS A 399 -21.81 2.34 9.70
CA LYS A 399 -21.78 3.27 8.57
C LYS A 399 -21.49 4.71 9.05
N THR A 400 -22.12 5.14 10.13
CA THR A 400 -21.92 6.50 10.67
C THR A 400 -20.52 6.66 11.27
N ARG A 401 -19.97 5.62 11.91
CA ARG A 401 -18.59 5.60 12.40
C ARG A 401 -17.60 5.71 11.24
N THR A 402 -17.83 5.00 10.13
CA THR A 402 -16.99 5.12 8.90
C THR A 402 -17.04 6.53 8.30
N GLN A 403 -18.20 7.18 8.29
CA GLN A 403 -18.34 8.57 7.86
C GLN A 403 -17.55 9.52 8.78
N LEU A 404 -17.64 9.32 10.09
CA LEU A 404 -16.90 10.10 11.09
C LEU A 404 -15.39 9.84 11.00
N CYS A 405 -14.96 8.61 10.65
CA CYS A 405 -13.57 8.28 10.37
C CYS A 405 -13.02 9.11 9.20
N SER A 406 -13.79 9.21 8.12
CA SER A 406 -13.40 10.05 6.97
C SER A 406 -13.20 11.51 7.37
N LEU A 407 -14.07 12.04 8.21
CA LEU A 407 -13.95 13.39 8.76
C LEU A 407 -12.73 13.54 9.67
N ARG A 408 -12.48 12.57 10.54
CA ARG A 408 -11.29 12.53 11.42
C ARG A 408 -10.00 12.58 10.60
N LEU A 409 -9.91 11.77 9.55
CA LEU A 409 -8.76 11.72 8.65
C LEU A 409 -8.56 13.02 7.88
N GLU A 410 -9.63 13.64 7.40
CA GLU A 410 -9.61 14.96 6.77
C GLU A 410 -9.08 16.03 7.73
N MET A 411 -9.54 16.03 8.98
CA MET A 411 -9.02 16.96 9.99
C MET A 411 -7.55 16.72 10.30
N GLY A 412 -7.12 15.45 10.35
CA GLY A 412 -5.71 15.08 10.49
C GLY A 412 -4.82 15.63 9.37
N ASP A 413 -5.31 15.63 8.12
CA ASP A 413 -4.63 16.22 6.96
C ASP A 413 -4.59 17.75 7.04
N ARG A 414 -5.74 18.40 7.27
CA ARG A 414 -5.81 19.87 7.35
C ARG A 414 -4.92 20.46 8.45
N LEU A 415 -4.75 19.73 9.53
CA LEU A 415 -3.93 20.15 10.67
C LEU A 415 -2.48 19.66 10.60
N GLY A 416 -2.11 18.92 9.54
CA GLY A 416 -0.74 18.40 9.37
C GLY A 416 -0.31 17.39 10.43
N LEU A 417 -1.27 16.63 11.01
CA LEU A 417 -1.01 15.68 12.11
C LEU A 417 -0.47 14.33 11.65
N LYS A 418 -0.51 14.06 10.34
CA LYS A 418 -0.05 12.80 9.75
C LYS A 418 1.44 12.87 9.39
N ASP A 419 2.32 12.95 10.39
CA ASP A 419 3.77 12.94 10.17
C ASP A 419 4.22 11.64 9.51
N LYS A 420 4.82 11.74 8.33
CA LYS A 420 5.34 10.60 7.55
C LYS A 420 6.57 9.93 8.16
N ASN A 421 7.23 10.57 9.12
CA ASN A 421 8.38 10.03 9.85
C ASN A 421 8.00 9.36 11.18
N LYS A 422 6.74 9.49 11.61
CA LYS A 422 6.19 8.81 12.78
C LYS A 422 5.49 7.53 12.34
N PHE A 423 5.82 6.41 12.98
CA PHE A 423 5.26 5.10 12.68
C PHE A 423 4.53 4.56 13.91
N GLU A 424 3.21 4.50 13.82
CA GLU A 424 2.34 3.91 14.83
C GLU A 424 1.78 2.59 14.28
N CYS A 425 2.37 1.50 14.78
CA CYS A 425 2.00 0.14 14.37
C CYS A 425 1.18 -0.54 15.46
N LEU A 426 0.20 -1.35 15.06
CA LEU A 426 -0.63 -2.15 15.95
C LEU A 426 -1.14 -3.40 15.25
N TRP A 427 -1.66 -4.33 16.05
CA TRP A 427 -2.43 -5.47 15.58
C TRP A 427 -3.91 -5.23 15.84
N ILE A 428 -4.74 -5.49 14.85
CA ILE A 428 -6.19 -5.61 15.01
C ILE A 428 -6.53 -7.10 15.06
N ILE A 429 -7.31 -7.49 16.05
CA ILE A 429 -7.69 -8.88 16.33
C ILE A 429 -9.20 -9.01 16.53
N ASP A 430 -9.69 -10.25 16.67
CA ASP A 430 -11.09 -10.55 16.97
C ASP A 430 -12.08 -9.92 15.97
N PHE A 431 -11.78 -10.05 14.69
CA PHE A 431 -12.68 -9.64 13.62
C PHE A 431 -14.01 -10.40 13.68
N PRO A 432 -15.12 -9.85 13.17
CA PRO A 432 -16.30 -10.66 12.90
C PRO A 432 -15.94 -11.77 11.89
N LEU A 433 -16.44 -12.99 12.12
CA LEU A 433 -16.19 -14.11 11.22
C LEU A 433 -16.97 -13.98 9.92
N PHE A 434 -18.16 -13.39 10.01
CA PHE A 434 -19.06 -13.18 8.90
C PHE A 434 -19.51 -11.73 8.82
N GLU A 435 -19.83 -11.29 7.59
CA GLU A 435 -20.51 -10.05 7.32
C GLU A 435 -21.72 -10.30 6.42
N TRP A 436 -22.76 -9.46 6.58
CA TRP A 436 -23.94 -9.52 5.72
C TRP A 436 -23.70 -8.80 4.41
N SER A 437 -23.92 -9.48 3.30
CA SER A 437 -23.90 -8.87 1.97
C SER A 437 -25.30 -8.48 1.55
N ASP A 438 -25.56 -7.18 1.39
CA ASP A 438 -26.82 -6.67 0.85
C ASP A 438 -26.99 -7.04 -0.64
N GLU A 439 -25.92 -7.20 -1.38
CA GLU A 439 -25.95 -7.59 -2.79
C GLU A 439 -26.32 -9.08 -2.94
N GLU A 440 -25.64 -9.94 -2.19
CA GLU A 440 -25.82 -11.40 -2.24
C GLU A 440 -26.97 -11.90 -1.33
N GLN A 441 -27.51 -11.02 -0.45
CA GLN A 441 -28.57 -11.33 0.53
C GLN A 441 -28.25 -12.56 1.39
N ARG A 442 -26.99 -12.68 1.81
CA ARG A 442 -26.48 -13.77 2.66
C ARG A 442 -25.25 -13.35 3.46
N LEU A 443 -24.89 -14.21 4.41
CA LEU A 443 -23.62 -14.08 5.13
C LEU A 443 -22.45 -14.44 4.19
N MET A 444 -21.40 -13.62 4.24
CA MET A 444 -20.12 -13.82 3.58
C MET A 444 -19.03 -13.95 4.64
N ALA A 445 -17.96 -14.67 4.35
CA ALA A 445 -16.80 -14.68 5.21
C ALA A 445 -16.08 -13.32 5.13
N THR A 446 -15.77 -12.73 6.28
CA THR A 446 -15.05 -11.43 6.34
C THR A 446 -13.65 -11.54 5.73
N HIS A 447 -12.97 -12.68 5.91
CA HIS A 447 -11.65 -12.96 5.32
C HIS A 447 -11.76 -14.03 4.23
N HIS A 448 -11.84 -15.30 4.62
CA HIS A 448 -12.00 -16.43 3.70
C HIS A 448 -12.66 -17.63 4.41
N PRO A 449 -13.23 -18.60 3.68
CA PRO A 449 -14.02 -19.71 4.26
C PRO A 449 -13.23 -20.65 5.19
N PHE A 450 -11.90 -20.58 5.18
CA PHE A 450 -11.02 -21.43 5.97
C PHE A 450 -10.58 -20.79 7.29
N THR A 451 -11.08 -19.60 7.62
CA THR A 451 -10.76 -18.86 8.84
C THR A 451 -11.37 -19.55 10.05
N MET A 452 -10.54 -19.83 11.07
CA MET A 452 -10.97 -20.44 12.32
C MET A 452 -11.86 -19.48 13.13
N PRO A 453 -13.07 -19.87 13.52
CA PRO A 453 -13.84 -19.13 14.53
C PRO A 453 -13.09 -19.12 15.88
N ASN A 454 -13.33 -18.08 16.68
CA ASN A 454 -12.88 -18.10 18.07
C ASN A 454 -13.48 -19.32 18.77
N PRO A 455 -12.67 -20.18 19.44
CA PRO A 455 -13.17 -21.40 20.10
C PRO A 455 -14.32 -21.15 21.06
N ASP A 456 -14.33 -20.03 21.78
CA ASP A 456 -15.38 -19.67 22.73
C ASP A 456 -16.72 -19.35 22.04
N ASP A 457 -16.68 -18.97 20.76
CA ASP A 457 -17.85 -18.56 19.99
C ASP A 457 -18.40 -19.70 19.10
N ILE A 458 -17.74 -20.87 19.02
CA ILE A 458 -18.19 -22.01 18.19
C ILE A 458 -19.65 -22.42 18.51
N PRO A 459 -20.12 -22.42 19.78
CA PRO A 459 -21.52 -22.70 20.08
C PRO A 459 -22.53 -21.74 19.43
N LEU A 460 -22.12 -20.52 19.13
CA LEU A 460 -22.99 -19.49 18.50
C LEU A 460 -23.17 -19.68 16.99
N LEU A 461 -22.36 -20.51 16.34
CA LEU A 461 -22.40 -20.71 14.88
C LEU A 461 -23.76 -21.12 14.32
N GLU A 462 -24.60 -21.80 15.11
CA GLU A 462 -25.92 -22.28 14.65
C GLU A 462 -27.01 -21.24 14.83
N GLU A 463 -27.00 -20.51 15.96
CA GLU A 463 -28.10 -19.63 16.34
C GLU A 463 -27.80 -18.15 16.06
N HIS A 464 -26.52 -17.77 16.20
CA HIS A 464 -26.05 -16.37 16.09
C HIS A 464 -24.74 -16.24 15.33
N PRO A 465 -24.65 -16.72 14.07
CA PRO A 465 -23.40 -16.67 13.31
C PRO A 465 -22.85 -15.24 13.14
N GLU A 466 -23.71 -14.23 13.14
CA GLU A 466 -23.32 -12.81 13.04
C GLU A 466 -22.55 -12.28 14.27
N GLN A 467 -22.54 -13.01 15.39
CA GLN A 467 -21.84 -12.64 16.62
C GLN A 467 -20.51 -13.38 16.79
N VAL A 468 -20.21 -14.33 15.91
CA VAL A 468 -19.01 -15.15 16.00
C VAL A 468 -17.79 -14.34 15.57
N ARG A 469 -16.77 -14.31 16.43
CA ARG A 469 -15.47 -13.71 16.14
C ARG A 469 -14.56 -14.70 15.42
N ALA A 470 -13.67 -14.16 14.59
CA ALA A 470 -12.63 -14.90 13.89
C ALA A 470 -11.32 -14.87 14.67
N LYS A 471 -10.54 -15.95 14.63
CA LYS A 471 -9.11 -15.95 14.97
C LYS A 471 -8.30 -15.36 13.80
N ALA A 472 -8.60 -14.09 13.49
CA ALA A 472 -7.94 -13.32 12.45
C ALA A 472 -7.23 -12.11 13.05
N TYR A 473 -6.18 -11.65 12.38
CA TYR A 473 -5.32 -10.58 12.83
C TYR A 473 -4.73 -9.80 11.65
N ASP A 474 -4.77 -8.47 11.74
CA ASP A 474 -4.18 -7.56 10.76
C ASP A 474 -3.09 -6.70 11.39
N PHE A 475 -1.96 -6.60 10.71
CA PHE A 475 -0.90 -5.66 11.03
C PHE A 475 -1.19 -4.33 10.36
N VAL A 476 -1.38 -3.29 11.15
CA VAL A 476 -1.72 -1.95 10.70
C VAL A 476 -0.59 -0.98 11.03
N CYS A 477 -0.24 -0.12 10.10
CA CYS A 477 0.72 0.96 10.30
C CYS A 477 0.18 2.26 9.70
N ASN A 478 0.07 3.31 10.52
CA ASN A 478 -0.32 4.66 10.07
C ASN A 478 -1.65 4.72 9.30
N GLY A 479 -2.64 3.92 9.69
CA GLY A 479 -3.93 3.89 9.01
C GLY A 479 -3.99 3.01 7.77
N ILE A 480 -2.95 2.21 7.54
CA ILE A 480 -2.84 1.30 6.39
C ILE A 480 -2.70 -0.13 6.91
N GLU A 481 -3.54 -1.03 6.45
CA GLU A 481 -3.37 -2.47 6.60
C GLU A 481 -2.18 -2.91 5.73
N VAL A 482 -1.11 -3.33 6.38
CA VAL A 482 0.12 -3.78 5.72
C VAL A 482 0.05 -5.26 5.39
N GLY A 483 -0.61 -6.03 6.24
CA GLY A 483 -0.80 -7.44 6.06
C GLY A 483 -1.80 -8.00 7.04
N GLY A 484 -2.36 -9.15 6.70
CA GLY A 484 -3.35 -9.84 7.52
C GLY A 484 -3.28 -11.34 7.38
N GLY A 485 -3.87 -12.02 8.32
CA GLY A 485 -3.90 -13.47 8.37
C GLY A 485 -4.89 -14.03 9.38
N SER A 486 -4.91 -15.34 9.52
CA SER A 486 -5.77 -16.01 10.48
C SER A 486 -5.23 -17.40 10.85
N LEU A 487 -5.76 -17.96 11.92
CA LEU A 487 -5.75 -19.40 12.12
C LEU A 487 -6.65 -20.06 11.08
N ARG A 488 -6.31 -21.29 10.66
CA ARG A 488 -7.08 -22.04 9.69
C ARG A 488 -7.87 -23.16 10.36
N ILE A 489 -9.07 -23.41 9.83
CA ILE A 489 -9.82 -24.61 10.21
C ILE A 489 -9.07 -25.81 9.68
N HIS A 490 -8.79 -26.78 10.55
CA HIS A 490 -8.18 -28.07 10.21
C HIS A 490 -9.10 -29.26 10.54
N ASP A 491 -10.22 -29.00 11.23
CA ASP A 491 -11.28 -29.98 11.48
C ASP A 491 -12.28 -29.99 10.33
N SER A 492 -12.46 -31.15 9.68
CA SER A 492 -13.33 -31.27 8.51
C SER A 492 -14.82 -31.03 8.82
N LYS A 493 -15.28 -31.41 10.03
CA LYS A 493 -16.69 -31.20 10.40
C LYS A 493 -17.00 -29.73 10.64
N LEU A 494 -16.08 -29.02 11.28
CA LEU A 494 -16.20 -27.57 11.45
C LEU A 494 -16.16 -26.87 10.09
N GLN A 495 -15.30 -27.31 9.16
CA GLN A 495 -15.22 -26.76 7.81
C GLN A 495 -16.52 -26.97 7.01
N GLU A 496 -17.12 -28.17 7.10
CA GLU A 496 -18.43 -28.45 6.47
C GLU A 496 -19.52 -27.54 7.01
N LYS A 497 -19.54 -27.32 8.33
CA LYS A 497 -20.48 -26.41 8.99
C LYS A 497 -20.31 -24.96 8.50
N MET A 498 -19.07 -24.49 8.38
CA MET A 498 -18.74 -23.16 7.85
C MET A 498 -19.22 -23.01 6.40
N PHE A 499 -18.99 -23.99 5.55
CA PHE A 499 -19.51 -23.95 4.16
C PHE A 499 -21.02 -23.88 4.11
N GLY A 500 -21.71 -24.64 5.00
CA GLY A 500 -23.18 -24.59 5.09
C GLY A 500 -23.71 -23.20 5.45
N ILE A 501 -23.10 -22.53 6.44
CA ILE A 501 -23.48 -21.15 6.84
C ILE A 501 -23.26 -20.16 5.69
N LEU A 502 -22.18 -20.33 4.91
CA LEU A 502 -21.84 -19.51 3.75
C LEU A 502 -22.69 -19.84 2.49
N GLY A 503 -23.65 -20.80 2.62
CA GLY A 503 -24.57 -21.16 1.52
C GLY A 503 -23.96 -22.06 0.46
N PHE A 504 -22.84 -22.77 0.75
CA PHE A 504 -22.32 -23.80 -0.14
C PHE A 504 -23.10 -25.10 0.05
N THR A 505 -23.54 -25.71 -1.05
CA THR A 505 -23.94 -27.11 -1.00
C THR A 505 -22.71 -28.01 -0.93
N PRO A 506 -22.82 -29.25 -0.41
CA PRO A 506 -21.69 -30.19 -0.38
C PRO A 506 -21.05 -30.40 -1.75
N GLU A 507 -21.88 -30.48 -2.82
CA GLU A 507 -21.42 -30.67 -4.20
C GLU A 507 -20.62 -29.44 -4.69
N ARG A 508 -21.09 -28.23 -4.39
CA ARG A 508 -20.41 -26.98 -4.75
C ARG A 508 -19.09 -26.83 -3.97
N ALA A 509 -19.08 -27.13 -2.68
CA ALA A 509 -17.87 -27.12 -1.87
C ALA A 509 -16.82 -28.12 -2.40
N MET A 510 -17.26 -29.34 -2.77
CA MET A 510 -16.39 -30.34 -3.36
C MET A 510 -15.89 -29.97 -4.77
N ALA A 511 -16.70 -29.30 -5.57
CA ALA A 511 -16.28 -28.86 -6.91
C ALA A 511 -15.20 -27.76 -6.83
N GLN A 512 -15.28 -26.85 -5.86
CA GLN A 512 -14.37 -25.71 -5.73
C GLN A 512 -13.15 -26.02 -4.84
N PHE A 513 -13.34 -26.71 -3.73
CA PHE A 513 -12.31 -26.93 -2.70
C PHE A 513 -12.06 -28.42 -2.42
N GLY A 514 -12.55 -29.32 -3.26
CA GLY A 514 -12.48 -30.76 -3.02
C GLY A 514 -11.05 -31.28 -2.85
N PHE A 515 -10.07 -30.70 -3.53
CA PHE A 515 -8.67 -31.04 -3.37
C PHE A 515 -8.16 -30.74 -1.95
N LEU A 516 -8.54 -29.59 -1.36
CA LEU A 516 -8.15 -29.22 0.01
C LEU A 516 -8.94 -30.01 1.06
N ILE A 517 -10.27 -30.14 0.87
CA ILE A 517 -11.14 -30.94 1.74
C ILE A 517 -10.63 -32.41 1.83
N ASN A 518 -10.24 -32.98 0.69
CA ASN A 518 -9.69 -34.33 0.63
C ASN A 518 -8.31 -34.42 1.29
N ALA A 519 -7.44 -33.41 1.11
CA ALA A 519 -6.14 -33.39 1.75
C ALA A 519 -6.25 -33.39 3.28
N PHE A 520 -7.21 -32.66 3.85
CA PHE A 520 -7.43 -32.61 5.30
C PHE A 520 -7.83 -33.97 5.92
N LYS A 521 -8.36 -34.89 5.14
CA LYS A 521 -8.65 -36.27 5.60
C LYS A 521 -7.39 -37.07 5.95
N TYR A 522 -6.22 -36.61 5.50
CA TYR A 522 -4.93 -37.27 5.75
C TYR A 522 -4.12 -36.66 6.90
N GLY A 523 -4.78 -35.92 7.80
CA GLY A 523 -4.15 -35.40 9.00
C GLY A 523 -3.56 -33.99 8.81
N ALA A 524 -4.42 -33.00 8.55
CA ALA A 524 -4.00 -31.62 8.55
C ALA A 524 -3.55 -31.16 9.94
N PRO A 525 -2.36 -30.56 10.09
CA PRO A 525 -1.94 -29.98 11.36
C PRO A 525 -2.75 -28.70 11.66
N PRO A 526 -2.86 -28.28 12.93
CA PRO A 526 -3.20 -26.88 13.22
C PRO A 526 -2.21 -25.97 12.51
N HIS A 527 -2.69 -24.97 11.77
CA HIS A 527 -1.82 -24.07 11.02
C HIS A 527 -2.41 -22.66 10.92
N ALA A 528 -1.53 -21.72 10.71
CA ALA A 528 -1.84 -20.30 10.62
C ALA A 528 -0.87 -19.58 9.70
N GLY A 529 -1.28 -18.50 9.14
CA GLY A 529 -0.42 -17.73 8.26
C GLY A 529 -0.80 -16.27 8.17
N LEU A 530 0.04 -15.53 7.46
CA LEU A 530 -0.11 -14.11 7.23
C LEU A 530 0.47 -13.76 5.86
N ALA A 531 -0.11 -12.75 5.22
CA ALA A 531 0.44 -12.18 4.00
C ALA A 531 0.63 -10.67 4.18
N PHE A 532 1.86 -10.17 3.99
CA PHE A 532 2.12 -8.73 3.88
C PHE A 532 2.07 -8.28 2.44
N GLY A 533 1.36 -7.18 2.17
CA GLY A 533 1.45 -6.49 0.88
C GLY A 533 2.81 -5.81 0.72
N LEU A 534 3.74 -6.42 -0.03
CA LEU A 534 5.09 -5.88 -0.20
C LEU A 534 5.06 -4.45 -0.77
N ASP A 535 4.19 -4.19 -1.74
CA ASP A 535 4.07 -2.86 -2.37
C ASP A 535 3.65 -1.79 -1.35
N ARG A 536 2.65 -2.08 -0.50
CA ARG A 536 2.22 -1.20 0.59
C ARG A 536 3.32 -1.01 1.63
N PHE A 537 4.00 -2.07 2.03
CA PHE A 537 5.06 -1.99 3.02
C PHE A 537 6.22 -1.13 2.53
N VAL A 538 6.65 -1.31 1.28
CA VAL A 538 7.68 -0.46 0.66
C VAL A 538 7.22 1.00 0.58
N SER A 539 5.96 1.27 0.21
CA SER A 539 5.45 2.64 0.12
C SER A 539 5.46 3.36 1.47
N ILE A 540 5.08 2.67 2.56
CA ILE A 540 5.15 3.20 3.93
C ILE A 540 6.61 3.49 4.30
N MET A 541 7.51 2.54 4.06
CA MET A 541 8.94 2.70 4.36
C MET A 541 9.60 3.83 3.56
N ALA A 542 9.13 4.09 2.35
CA ALA A 542 9.63 5.16 1.49
C ALA A 542 8.91 6.51 1.71
N GLY A 543 7.81 6.55 2.48
CA GLY A 543 6.98 7.74 2.69
C GLY A 543 6.21 8.19 1.44
N LEU A 544 5.80 7.22 0.58
CA LEU A 544 5.09 7.46 -0.67
C LEU A 544 3.57 7.47 -0.45
N ASP A 545 2.86 8.24 -1.28
CA ASP A 545 1.40 8.32 -1.27
C ASP A 545 0.75 7.29 -2.21
N SER A 546 1.54 6.64 -3.08
CA SER A 546 1.06 5.63 -4.03
C SER A 546 2.02 4.46 -4.15
N ILE A 547 1.49 3.24 -4.20
CA ILE A 547 2.28 2.01 -4.44
C ILE A 547 2.87 1.96 -5.85
N ARG A 548 2.35 2.74 -6.81
CA ARG A 548 2.88 2.81 -8.19
C ARG A 548 4.33 3.26 -8.25
N ASP A 549 4.75 4.09 -7.30
CA ASP A 549 6.12 4.60 -7.26
C ASP A 549 7.15 3.57 -6.78
N CYS A 550 6.70 2.46 -6.19
CA CYS A 550 7.55 1.33 -5.79
C CYS A 550 7.37 0.08 -6.68
N ILE A 551 6.67 0.21 -7.81
CA ILE A 551 6.50 -0.82 -8.84
C ILE A 551 7.22 -0.35 -10.10
N ALA A 552 8.03 -1.24 -10.71
CA ALA A 552 8.83 -0.87 -11.88
C ALA A 552 7.94 -0.43 -13.05
N PHE A 553 6.93 -1.22 -13.39
CA PHE A 553 5.99 -1.00 -14.50
C PHE A 553 4.54 -1.13 -14.00
N PRO A 554 4.00 -0.09 -13.31
CA PRO A 554 2.64 -0.12 -12.79
C PRO A 554 1.61 0.13 -13.90
N LYS A 555 0.37 -0.27 -13.68
CA LYS A 555 -0.77 0.14 -14.49
C LYS A 555 -1.34 1.47 -14.00
N ASN A 556 -1.96 2.22 -14.93
CA ASN A 556 -2.63 3.48 -14.60
C ASN A 556 -3.96 3.23 -13.85
N ASN A 557 -4.72 4.30 -13.55
CA ASN A 557 -6.00 4.20 -12.83
C ASN A 557 -7.10 3.45 -13.60
N SER A 558 -6.93 3.28 -14.92
CA SER A 558 -7.85 2.52 -15.77
C SER A 558 -7.41 1.06 -15.98
N GLY A 559 -6.38 0.60 -15.28
CA GLY A 559 -5.85 -0.76 -15.42
C GLY A 559 -4.97 -0.98 -16.65
N HIS A 560 -4.59 0.08 -17.36
CA HIS A 560 -3.75 -0.02 -18.56
C HIS A 560 -2.26 0.16 -18.24
N ASP A 561 -1.45 -0.71 -18.81
CA ASP A 561 -0.02 -0.48 -19.02
C ASP A 561 0.13 0.33 -20.32
N VAL A 562 0.28 1.64 -20.19
CA VAL A 562 0.35 2.55 -21.33
C VAL A 562 1.69 2.51 -22.08
N MET A 563 2.71 1.84 -21.53
CA MET A 563 3.98 1.60 -22.19
C MET A 563 3.96 0.34 -23.06
N LEU A 564 3.34 -0.73 -22.57
CA LEU A 564 3.23 -2.00 -23.28
C LEU A 564 1.93 -2.13 -24.11
N ASP A 565 1.04 -1.13 -24.01
CA ASP A 565 -0.29 -1.13 -24.63
C ASP A 565 -1.11 -2.38 -24.23
N ALA A 566 -1.14 -2.65 -22.91
CA ALA A 566 -1.87 -3.80 -22.36
C ALA A 566 -2.99 -3.35 -21.38
N PRO A 567 -4.21 -3.95 -21.44
CA PRO A 567 -4.61 -5.03 -22.34
C PRO A 567 -4.80 -4.58 -23.79
N SER A 568 -4.59 -5.47 -24.74
CA SER A 568 -4.72 -5.24 -26.17
C SER A 568 -5.55 -6.35 -26.82
N THR A 569 -5.99 -6.11 -28.07
CA THR A 569 -6.66 -7.13 -28.88
C THR A 569 -5.68 -8.24 -29.28
N ILE A 570 -6.18 -9.44 -29.49
CA ILE A 570 -5.42 -10.58 -30.00
C ILE A 570 -5.87 -10.93 -31.42
N ASP A 571 -5.00 -11.58 -32.18
CA ASP A 571 -5.26 -11.97 -33.55
C ASP A 571 -6.43 -12.96 -33.67
N GLN A 572 -7.23 -12.85 -34.76
CA GLN A 572 -8.34 -13.75 -35.02
C GLN A 572 -7.89 -15.21 -35.08
N LYS A 573 -6.73 -15.50 -35.66
CA LYS A 573 -6.14 -16.84 -35.67
C LYS A 573 -5.98 -17.42 -34.28
N GLN A 574 -5.52 -16.63 -33.33
CA GLN A 574 -5.34 -17.05 -31.93
C GLN A 574 -6.72 -17.30 -31.26
N LEU A 575 -7.71 -16.45 -31.53
CA LEU A 575 -9.08 -16.67 -31.06
C LEU A 575 -9.67 -17.98 -31.61
N ASP A 576 -9.47 -18.26 -32.92
CA ASP A 576 -9.94 -19.49 -33.57
C ASP A 576 -9.26 -20.74 -32.97
N GLU A 577 -7.93 -20.67 -32.69
CA GLU A 577 -7.18 -21.76 -32.03
C GLU A 577 -7.64 -22.01 -30.59
N LEU A 578 -8.15 -20.99 -29.92
CA LEU A 578 -8.72 -21.08 -28.58
C LEU A 578 -10.21 -21.38 -28.55
N HIS A 579 -10.87 -21.46 -29.72
CA HIS A 579 -12.32 -21.61 -29.86
C HIS A 579 -13.13 -20.50 -29.16
N LEU A 580 -12.61 -19.26 -29.16
CA LEU A 580 -13.20 -18.10 -28.48
C LEU A 580 -13.82 -17.12 -29.51
N LYS A 581 -14.88 -16.44 -29.09
CA LYS A 581 -15.45 -15.29 -29.80
C LYS A 581 -15.52 -14.09 -28.83
N VAL A 582 -15.16 -12.93 -29.35
CA VAL A 582 -15.31 -11.67 -28.60
C VAL A 582 -16.70 -11.12 -28.90
N ASP A 583 -17.53 -10.97 -27.87
CA ASP A 583 -18.83 -10.29 -27.91
C ASP A 583 -18.70 -8.95 -27.16
N LEU A 584 -18.69 -7.86 -27.93
CA LEU A 584 -18.57 -6.52 -27.35
C LEU A 584 -19.96 -5.98 -26.98
N PRO A 585 -20.10 -5.31 -25.83
CA PRO A 585 -21.33 -4.63 -25.49
C PRO A 585 -21.68 -3.59 -26.55
N LYS A 586 -22.96 -3.57 -26.95
CA LYS A 586 -23.50 -2.66 -27.96
C LYS A 586 -23.58 -1.22 -27.44
#